data_8765831a4749c8db10190c00cdd325b9
#
_entry.id   8765831a4749c8db10190c00cdd325b9
#
_cell.length_a   1.000
_cell.length_b   1.000
_cell.length_c   1.000
_cell.angle_alpha   90.00
_cell.angle_beta   90.00
_cell.angle_gamma   90.00
#
_symmetry.space_group_name_H-M   'P 1'
#
loop_
_entity.id
_entity.type
_entity.pdbx_description
1 polymer ?
#
loop_
_entity_poly.entity_id
_entity_poly.type
_entity_poly.pdbx_seq_one_letter_code
_entity_poly.pdbx_strand_id
1 'polypeptide(L)'
;MSKPKRRTLDRSLDVEYYTNEQLGPSRERTPEGFLICYDVPVARTGEMTYGPGEVPDELGVGRDGKIKIHRTPRVVFDKKSMASLNGKPVTDDHPPVDVDPDNWRFYTRGVVVNPRRGEGQYKDCLVADIIIFDGETIRDIELGKREVSCGYNPDYIQLFGNDGEPVPGVGEQDNILYNHLALVDRGRCGEKCSIKDHKTVDAAPAPKETGVVVAVDFWSERRARRLERLAF
;
A
#
# COMPACT_ATOMS: atom_id res chain seq x y z
N MET A 1 -7.63 64.30 10.99
CA MET A 1 -7.29 63.15 10.10
C MET A 1 -6.55 62.11 10.90
N SER A 2 -7.26 61.06 11.34
CA SER A 2 -6.72 59.97 12.19
C SER A 2 -6.15 58.86 11.30
N LYS A 3 -4.89 58.47 11.51
CA LYS A 3 -4.23 57.38 10.77
C LYS A 3 -4.80 56.02 11.18
N PRO A 4 -5.04 55.07 10.25
CA PRO A 4 -5.52 53.74 10.60
C PRO A 4 -4.44 52.95 11.31
N LYS A 5 -4.82 52.35 12.46
CA LYS A 5 -3.99 51.40 13.21
C LYS A 5 -3.81 50.10 12.39
N ARG A 6 -2.57 49.75 12.05
CA ARG A 6 -2.21 48.44 11.52
C ARG A 6 -2.42 47.38 12.63
N ARG A 7 -3.34 46.44 12.40
CA ARG A 7 -3.45 45.21 13.17
C ARG A 7 -2.32 44.26 12.70
N THR A 8 -1.30 44.09 13.52
CA THR A 8 -0.37 42.98 13.41
C THR A 8 -1.15 41.70 13.80
N LEU A 9 -1.33 40.81 12.84
CA LEU A 9 -1.73 39.43 13.10
C LEU A 9 -0.52 38.72 13.69
N ASP A 10 -0.50 38.59 15.01
CA ASP A 10 0.38 37.68 15.72
C ASP A 10 -0.20 36.28 15.52
N ARG A 11 0.28 35.58 14.51
CA ARG A 11 0.09 34.14 14.33
C ARG A 11 1.27 33.43 15.00
N SER A 12 1.28 33.40 16.32
CA SER A 12 1.93 32.31 17.02
C SER A 12 1.09 31.06 16.74
N LEU A 13 1.49 30.28 15.74
CA LEU A 13 1.05 28.91 15.61
C LEU A 13 1.71 28.16 16.76
N ASP A 14 1.03 28.05 17.89
CA ASP A 14 1.33 27.05 18.91
C ASP A 14 1.09 25.67 18.27
N VAL A 15 2.13 25.17 17.60
CA VAL A 15 2.18 23.78 17.20
C VAL A 15 2.42 22.99 18.47
N GLU A 16 1.36 22.54 19.11
CA GLU A 16 1.45 21.55 20.17
C GLU A 16 2.01 20.26 19.56
N TYR A 17 3.29 20.02 19.74
CA TYR A 17 3.89 18.72 19.49
C TYR A 17 3.42 17.76 20.59
N TYR A 18 2.41 16.95 20.27
CA TYR A 18 2.02 15.85 21.14
C TYR A 18 3.10 14.76 21.06
N THR A 19 4.10 14.81 21.94
CA THR A 19 4.96 13.69 22.24
C THR A 19 4.19 12.69 23.10
N ASN A 20 3.43 11.83 22.45
CA ASN A 20 2.81 10.70 23.15
C ASN A 20 3.81 9.55 23.12
N GLU A 21 4.54 9.32 24.20
CA GLU A 21 5.50 8.21 24.36
C GLU A 21 4.84 6.82 24.49
N GLN A 22 3.54 6.72 24.40
CA GLN A 22 2.88 5.45 24.18
C GLN A 22 3.07 5.07 22.71
N LEU A 23 3.40 3.79 22.42
CA LEU A 23 3.45 3.22 21.09
C LEU A 23 2.30 3.84 20.27
N GLY A 24 2.65 4.80 19.42
CA GLY A 24 1.68 5.66 18.75
C GLY A 24 0.67 4.83 17.97
N PRO A 25 -0.51 5.36 17.73
CA PRO A 25 -1.50 4.70 16.90
C PRO A 25 -0.86 4.38 15.54
N SER A 26 -1.14 3.19 15.01
CA SER A 26 -0.71 2.83 13.65
C SER A 26 -1.32 3.77 12.59
N ARG A 27 -2.27 4.62 13.01
CA ARG A 27 -2.94 5.65 12.20
C ARG A 27 -3.27 6.86 13.05
N GLU A 28 -3.15 8.04 12.44
CA GLU A 28 -3.63 9.29 13.03
C GLU A 28 -4.22 10.22 11.96
N ARG A 29 -5.05 11.16 12.36
CA ARG A 29 -5.53 12.24 11.49
C ARG A 29 -4.79 13.53 11.77
N THR A 30 -4.38 14.22 10.70
CA THR A 30 -3.88 15.58 10.83
C THR A 30 -5.01 16.55 11.16
N PRO A 31 -4.71 17.76 11.66
CA PRO A 31 -5.72 18.79 11.89
C PRO A 31 -6.60 19.10 10.68
N GLU A 32 -6.05 18.96 9.45
CA GLU A 32 -6.78 19.16 8.19
C GLU A 32 -7.64 17.96 7.80
N GLY A 33 -7.50 16.82 8.50
CA GLY A 33 -8.26 15.60 8.29
C GLY A 33 -7.60 14.57 7.37
N PHE A 34 -6.33 14.75 6.95
CA PHE A 34 -5.58 13.72 6.25
C PHE A 34 -5.31 12.54 7.18
N LEU A 35 -5.14 11.36 6.60
CA LEU A 35 -4.82 10.14 7.35
C LEU A 35 -3.36 9.79 7.16
N ILE A 36 -2.61 9.70 8.27
CA ILE A 36 -1.25 9.15 8.29
C ILE A 36 -1.33 7.72 8.81
N CYS A 37 -0.74 6.78 8.08
CA CYS A 37 -0.60 5.39 8.48
C CYS A 37 0.89 5.08 8.64
N TYR A 38 1.29 4.67 9.84
CA TYR A 38 2.69 4.41 10.19
C TYR A 38 3.03 2.92 10.06
N ASP A 39 4.29 2.64 9.73
CA ASP A 39 4.86 1.28 9.70
C ASP A 39 4.04 0.27 8.89
N VAL A 40 3.43 0.72 7.79
CA VAL A 40 2.63 -0.15 6.93
C VAL A 40 3.55 -1.13 6.19
N PRO A 41 3.39 -2.46 6.37
CA PRO A 41 4.10 -3.43 5.55
C PRO A 41 3.58 -3.35 4.11
N VAL A 42 4.45 -3.02 3.16
CA VAL A 42 4.08 -2.76 1.76
C VAL A 42 4.59 -3.83 0.80
N ALA A 43 5.66 -4.54 1.17
CA ALA A 43 6.18 -5.69 0.44
C ALA A 43 6.82 -6.68 1.41
N ARG A 44 6.99 -7.93 1.01
CA ARG A 44 7.67 -8.95 1.82
C ARG A 44 8.62 -9.79 0.98
N THR A 45 9.57 -10.42 1.65
CA THR A 45 10.39 -11.48 1.10
C THR A 45 9.61 -12.80 0.98
N GLY A 46 10.19 -13.78 0.33
CA GLY A 46 9.65 -15.12 0.20
C GLY A 46 8.92 -15.36 -1.12
N GLU A 47 8.17 -16.44 -1.18
CA GLU A 47 7.48 -16.88 -2.38
C GLU A 47 6.17 -16.11 -2.59
N MET A 48 5.93 -15.74 -3.85
CA MET A 48 4.68 -15.19 -4.36
C MET A 48 4.15 -16.08 -5.47
N THR A 49 2.84 -16.31 -5.48
CA THR A 49 2.18 -17.14 -6.48
C THR A 49 1.54 -16.28 -7.56
N TYR A 50 1.77 -16.65 -8.81
CA TYR A 50 1.24 -16.01 -10.01
C TYR A 50 0.48 -17.01 -10.86
N GLY A 51 -0.46 -16.51 -11.64
CA GLY A 51 -1.10 -17.26 -12.72
C GLY A 51 -0.37 -17.09 -14.06
N PRO A 52 -0.72 -17.92 -15.06
CA PRO A 52 -0.25 -17.72 -16.44
C PRO A 52 -0.65 -16.33 -16.96
N GLY A 53 0.26 -15.68 -17.69
CA GLY A 53 0.07 -14.33 -18.23
C GLY A 53 0.31 -13.17 -17.26
N GLU A 54 0.59 -13.45 -15.96
CA GLU A 54 0.95 -12.42 -14.97
C GLU A 54 2.47 -12.19 -14.87
N VAL A 55 3.25 -13.08 -15.43
CA VAL A 55 4.72 -13.06 -15.48
C VAL A 55 5.18 -13.54 -16.88
N PRO A 56 6.45 -13.33 -17.27
CA PRO A 56 6.94 -13.78 -18.57
C PRO A 56 6.72 -15.28 -18.83
N ASP A 57 6.26 -15.62 -20.05
CA ASP A 57 5.95 -16.99 -20.45
C ASP A 57 7.17 -17.93 -20.44
N GLU A 58 8.38 -17.36 -20.58
CA GLU A 58 9.64 -18.08 -20.54
C GLU A 58 9.91 -18.81 -19.23
N LEU A 59 9.28 -18.37 -18.14
CA LEU A 59 9.36 -19.06 -16.85
C LEU A 59 8.60 -20.40 -16.82
N GLY A 60 7.76 -20.64 -17.83
CA GLY A 60 6.89 -21.80 -17.88
C GLY A 60 5.85 -21.81 -16.77
N VAL A 61 5.11 -22.90 -16.68
CA VAL A 61 4.07 -23.08 -15.65
C VAL A 61 4.37 -24.35 -14.86
N GLY A 62 4.26 -24.28 -13.55
CA GLY A 62 4.46 -25.43 -12.68
C GLY A 62 3.38 -26.52 -12.89
N ARG A 63 3.63 -27.72 -12.41
CA ARG A 63 2.70 -28.87 -12.54
C ARG A 63 1.33 -28.63 -11.89
N ASP A 64 1.25 -27.70 -10.94
CA ASP A 64 0.02 -27.26 -10.26
C ASP A 64 -0.70 -26.12 -11.00
N GLY A 65 -0.26 -25.74 -12.19
CA GLY A 65 -0.81 -24.65 -12.98
C GLY A 65 -0.41 -23.26 -12.46
N LYS A 66 0.56 -23.17 -11.54
CA LYS A 66 0.99 -21.92 -10.90
C LYS A 66 2.44 -21.61 -11.20
N ILE A 67 2.80 -20.35 -11.03
CA ILE A 67 4.18 -19.87 -11.16
C ILE A 67 4.60 -19.28 -9.81
N LYS A 68 5.70 -19.78 -9.27
CA LYS A 68 6.25 -19.41 -7.97
C LYS A 68 7.44 -18.49 -8.15
N ILE A 69 7.31 -17.28 -7.70
CA ILE A 69 8.34 -16.25 -7.83
C ILE A 69 8.91 -15.93 -6.46
N HIS A 70 10.21 -16.12 -6.32
CA HIS A 70 10.92 -15.79 -5.09
C HIS A 70 11.36 -14.33 -5.08
N ARG A 71 11.16 -13.68 -3.94
CA ARG A 71 11.70 -12.36 -3.62
C ARG A 71 12.68 -12.52 -2.47
N THR A 72 13.96 -12.44 -2.77
CA THR A 72 15.01 -12.57 -1.77
C THR A 72 15.16 -11.30 -0.93
N PRO A 73 15.73 -11.40 0.29
CA PRO A 73 16.07 -10.22 1.08
C PRO A 73 16.98 -9.23 0.33
N ARG A 74 17.88 -9.74 -0.54
CA ARG A 74 18.77 -8.95 -1.38
C ARG A 74 17.96 -7.99 -2.27
N VAL A 75 16.86 -8.47 -2.83
CA VAL A 75 16.05 -7.71 -3.79
C VAL A 75 15.07 -6.77 -3.08
N VAL A 76 14.36 -7.27 -2.05
CA VAL A 76 13.34 -6.48 -1.34
C VAL A 76 13.99 -5.34 -0.54
N PHE A 77 15.17 -5.57 0.02
CA PHE A 77 15.88 -4.59 0.85
C PHE A 77 17.07 -3.93 0.13
N ASP A 78 17.12 -4.03 -1.21
CA ASP A 78 18.07 -3.25 -1.98
C ASP A 78 17.85 -1.75 -1.78
N LYS A 79 18.93 -1.00 -1.58
CA LYS A 79 18.85 0.44 -1.28
C LYS A 79 18.16 1.23 -2.40
N LYS A 80 18.46 0.90 -3.67
CA LYS A 80 17.88 1.56 -4.83
C LYS A 80 16.39 1.24 -4.94
N SER A 81 16.04 -0.03 -4.74
CA SER A 81 14.65 -0.51 -4.71
C SER A 81 13.86 0.22 -3.61
N MET A 82 14.32 0.18 -2.36
CA MET A 82 13.65 0.88 -1.25
C MET A 82 13.53 2.39 -1.51
N ALA A 83 14.60 3.04 -1.97
CA ALA A 83 14.57 4.47 -2.27
C ALA A 83 13.59 4.81 -3.39
N SER A 84 13.39 3.91 -4.36
CA SER A 84 12.45 4.13 -5.46
C SER A 84 10.99 4.21 -5.01
N LEU A 85 10.65 3.66 -3.83
CA LEU A 85 9.30 3.72 -3.29
C LEU A 85 8.98 5.07 -2.62
N ASN A 86 10.02 5.80 -2.17
CA ASN A 86 9.82 7.07 -1.50
C ASN A 86 9.23 8.11 -2.44
N GLY A 87 8.17 8.80 -2.01
CA GLY A 87 7.46 9.79 -2.81
C GLY A 87 6.52 9.20 -3.87
N LYS A 88 6.36 7.87 -3.94
CA LYS A 88 5.44 7.26 -4.91
C LYS A 88 3.98 7.49 -4.53
N PRO A 89 3.11 7.65 -5.55
CA PRO A 89 1.68 7.84 -5.31
C PRO A 89 1.05 6.62 -4.66
N VAL A 90 0.13 6.87 -3.74
CA VAL A 90 -0.86 5.88 -3.29
C VAL A 90 -2.06 5.99 -4.21
N THR A 91 -2.54 4.85 -4.72
CA THR A 91 -3.70 4.78 -5.61
C THR A 91 -4.81 3.96 -4.96
N ASP A 92 -6.03 4.16 -5.40
CA ASP A 92 -7.15 3.30 -5.06
C ASP A 92 -7.34 2.30 -6.20
N ASP A 93 -7.04 1.04 -5.91
CA ASP A 93 -6.76 -0.04 -6.86
C ASP A 93 -5.55 0.24 -7.79
N HIS A 94 -5.08 -0.81 -8.48
CA HIS A 94 -4.04 -0.66 -9.49
C HIS A 94 -4.59 0.10 -10.70
N PRO A 95 -3.94 1.19 -11.12
CA PRO A 95 -4.30 1.85 -12.36
C PRO A 95 -3.98 0.94 -13.57
N PRO A 96 -4.68 1.09 -14.70
CA PRO A 96 -4.45 0.28 -15.91
C PRO A 96 -3.10 0.57 -16.58
N VAL A 97 -2.44 1.65 -16.21
CA VAL A 97 -1.13 2.09 -16.72
C VAL A 97 -0.28 2.58 -15.56
N ASP A 98 1.02 2.63 -15.75
CA ASP A 98 1.92 3.24 -14.75
C ASP A 98 1.54 4.69 -14.50
N VAL A 99 1.66 5.10 -13.22
CA VAL A 99 1.43 6.51 -12.85
C VAL A 99 2.63 7.35 -13.28
N ASP A 100 2.35 8.43 -14.00
CA ASP A 100 3.33 9.34 -14.60
C ASP A 100 2.89 10.82 -14.43
N PRO A 101 3.70 11.80 -14.87
CA PRO A 101 3.36 13.24 -14.77
C PRO A 101 2.08 13.66 -15.49
N ASP A 102 1.63 12.92 -16.50
CA ASP A 102 0.46 13.27 -17.30
C ASP A 102 -0.84 12.76 -16.68
N ASN A 103 -0.77 11.63 -15.94
CA ASN A 103 -1.95 10.95 -15.41
C ASN A 103 -2.07 10.94 -13.87
N TRP A 104 -1.04 11.34 -13.11
CA TRP A 104 -1.01 11.26 -11.66
C TRP A 104 -2.23 11.87 -10.96
N ARG A 105 -2.77 12.96 -11.49
CA ARG A 105 -3.94 13.67 -10.91
C ARG A 105 -5.19 12.80 -10.85
N PHE A 106 -5.31 11.84 -11.76
CA PHE A 106 -6.47 10.94 -11.81
C PHE A 106 -6.35 9.81 -10.79
N TYR A 107 -5.15 9.32 -10.54
CA TYR A 107 -4.92 8.11 -9.76
C TYR A 107 -4.43 8.36 -8.34
N THR A 108 -3.73 9.46 -8.08
CA THR A 108 -3.11 9.71 -6.77
C THR A 108 -4.16 10.03 -5.71
N ARG A 109 -4.09 9.32 -4.58
CA ARG A 109 -4.93 9.52 -3.39
C ARG A 109 -4.10 9.86 -2.16
N GLY A 110 -2.79 9.69 -2.24
CA GLY A 110 -1.84 9.91 -1.17
C GLY A 110 -0.41 9.70 -1.64
N VAL A 111 0.51 9.61 -0.71
CA VAL A 111 1.93 9.45 -0.97
C VAL A 111 2.57 8.48 0.01
N VAL A 112 3.55 7.71 -0.47
CA VAL A 112 4.40 6.84 0.33
C VAL A 112 5.63 7.60 0.77
N VAL A 113 5.97 7.53 2.06
CA VAL A 113 7.16 8.17 2.61
C VAL A 113 7.93 7.21 3.52
N ASN A 114 9.23 7.50 3.73
CA ASN A 114 10.05 6.81 4.72
C ASN A 114 10.09 5.28 4.56
N PRO A 115 10.32 4.71 3.36
CA PRO A 115 10.46 3.28 3.18
C PRO A 115 11.71 2.75 3.88
N ARG A 116 11.55 1.68 4.66
CA ARG A 116 12.62 1.08 5.48
C ARG A 116 12.38 -0.41 5.68
N ARG A 117 13.42 -1.14 6.04
CA ARG A 117 13.26 -2.53 6.47
C ARG A 117 12.49 -2.57 7.78
N GLY A 118 11.51 -3.46 7.86
CA GLY A 118 10.74 -3.68 9.07
C GLY A 118 11.55 -4.41 10.16
N GLU A 119 11.08 -4.29 11.39
CA GLU A 119 11.68 -4.90 12.58
C GLU A 119 10.71 -5.90 13.24
N GLY A 120 11.20 -6.69 14.19
CA GLY A 120 10.40 -7.64 14.96
C GLY A 120 9.61 -8.60 14.06
N GLN A 121 8.29 -8.59 14.17
CA GLN A 121 7.39 -9.41 13.37
C GLN A 121 7.38 -9.04 11.87
N TYR A 122 7.88 -7.87 11.50
CA TYR A 122 7.97 -7.37 10.13
C TYR A 122 9.40 -7.40 9.56
N LYS A 123 10.35 -8.11 10.20
CA LYS A 123 11.76 -8.21 9.77
C LYS A 123 11.96 -8.70 8.33
N ASP A 124 10.98 -9.39 7.78
CA ASP A 124 10.90 -9.90 6.41
C ASP A 124 10.08 -8.99 5.47
N CYS A 125 9.64 -7.83 5.95
CA CYS A 125 8.86 -6.86 5.20
C CYS A 125 9.64 -5.56 4.95
N LEU A 126 9.38 -4.95 3.81
CA LEU A 126 9.57 -3.53 3.58
C LEU A 126 8.38 -2.80 4.20
N VAL A 127 8.63 -1.84 5.08
CA VAL A 127 7.60 -1.00 5.69
C VAL A 127 7.76 0.43 5.22
N ALA A 128 6.67 1.18 5.18
CA ALA A 128 6.67 2.60 4.85
C ALA A 128 5.55 3.32 5.61
N ASP A 129 5.67 4.63 5.71
CA ASP A 129 4.57 5.45 6.18
C ASP A 129 3.77 5.94 4.96
N ILE A 130 2.45 6.10 5.13
CA ILE A 130 1.53 6.45 4.04
C ILE A 130 0.71 7.64 4.49
N ILE A 131 0.65 8.68 3.67
CA ILE A 131 -0.20 9.84 3.90
C ILE A 131 -1.31 9.84 2.86
N ILE A 132 -2.56 9.75 3.29
CA ILE A 132 -3.74 9.75 2.42
C ILE A 132 -4.40 11.12 2.48
N PHE A 133 -4.57 11.77 1.33
CA PHE A 133 -5.15 13.09 1.18
C PHE A 133 -6.63 13.04 0.79
N ASP A 134 -7.03 11.97 0.08
CA ASP A 134 -8.37 11.82 -0.49
C ASP A 134 -9.36 11.32 0.55
N GLY A 135 -10.40 12.11 0.81
CA GLY A 135 -11.38 11.81 1.84
C GLY A 135 -12.26 10.57 1.53
N GLU A 136 -12.41 10.19 0.26
CA GLU A 136 -13.12 8.95 -0.11
C GLU A 136 -12.27 7.74 0.23
N THR A 137 -11.00 7.76 -0.15
CA THR A 137 -10.04 6.71 0.18
C THR A 137 -9.85 6.55 1.69
N ILE A 138 -9.86 7.65 2.45
CA ILE A 138 -9.79 7.57 3.93
C ILE A 138 -11.00 6.83 4.49
N ARG A 139 -12.21 7.13 4.02
CA ARG A 139 -13.43 6.42 4.45
C ARG A 139 -13.38 4.93 4.09
N ASP A 140 -12.84 4.60 2.92
CA ASP A 140 -12.71 3.21 2.47
C ASP A 140 -11.75 2.42 3.37
N ILE A 141 -10.65 3.04 3.82
CA ILE A 141 -9.74 2.46 4.82
C ILE A 141 -10.45 2.23 6.15
N GLU A 142 -11.24 3.19 6.60
CA GLU A 142 -12.00 3.07 7.86
C GLU A 142 -13.08 1.99 7.78
N LEU A 143 -13.67 1.78 6.60
CA LEU A 143 -14.64 0.73 6.33
C LEU A 143 -14.01 -0.65 6.06
N GLY A 144 -12.68 -0.77 6.05
CA GLY A 144 -11.99 -2.04 6.01
C GLY A 144 -11.19 -2.36 4.74
N LYS A 145 -11.15 -1.49 3.73
CA LYS A 145 -10.25 -1.64 2.58
C LYS A 145 -8.83 -1.25 3.02
N ARG A 146 -8.01 -2.22 3.40
CA ARG A 146 -6.74 -1.97 4.08
C ARG A 146 -5.53 -2.67 3.49
N GLU A 147 -5.72 -3.67 2.64
CA GLU A 147 -4.60 -4.33 2.00
C GLU A 147 -3.94 -3.43 0.98
N VAL A 148 -2.62 -3.56 0.88
CA VAL A 148 -1.82 -2.76 -0.06
C VAL A 148 -1.03 -3.67 -1.00
N SER A 149 -0.83 -3.19 -2.22
CA SER A 149 -0.10 -3.89 -3.28
C SER A 149 0.77 -2.92 -4.04
N CYS A 150 2.07 -3.21 -4.11
CA CYS A 150 3.00 -2.40 -4.89
C CYS A 150 2.85 -2.66 -6.38
N GLY A 151 2.77 -1.59 -7.18
CA GLY A 151 2.92 -1.62 -8.62
C GLY A 151 4.38 -1.37 -9.02
N TYR A 152 4.96 -2.26 -9.83
CA TYR A 152 6.34 -2.19 -10.29
C TYR A 152 6.58 -3.14 -11.46
N ASN A 153 7.62 -2.87 -12.23
CA ASN A 153 8.09 -3.73 -13.31
C ASN A 153 9.46 -4.31 -12.92
N PRO A 154 9.55 -5.59 -12.50
CA PRO A 154 10.80 -6.21 -12.11
C PRO A 154 11.47 -6.89 -13.32
N ASP A 155 12.76 -7.21 -13.18
CA ASP A 155 13.38 -8.24 -13.99
C ASP A 155 13.03 -9.62 -13.40
N TYR A 156 12.98 -10.65 -14.26
CA TYR A 156 12.74 -12.02 -13.86
C TYR A 156 13.94 -12.89 -14.21
N ILE A 157 14.34 -13.75 -13.27
CA ILE A 157 15.45 -14.70 -13.41
C ILE A 157 14.86 -16.10 -13.38
N GLN A 158 15.11 -16.88 -14.45
CA GLN A 158 14.82 -18.31 -14.50
C GLN A 158 15.72 -19.06 -13.52
N LEU A 159 15.15 -19.96 -12.72
CA LEU A 159 15.91 -20.85 -11.86
C LEU A 159 16.16 -22.19 -12.55
N PHE A 160 17.32 -22.80 -12.26
CA PHE A 160 17.77 -24.06 -12.85
C PHE A 160 17.91 -25.14 -11.79
N GLY A 161 17.59 -26.37 -12.16
CA GLY A 161 17.80 -27.54 -11.32
C GLY A 161 19.27 -27.97 -11.23
N ASN A 162 19.53 -28.97 -10.40
CA ASN A 162 20.89 -29.53 -10.27
C ASN A 162 21.39 -30.26 -11.55
N ASP A 163 20.48 -30.59 -12.45
CA ASP A 163 20.73 -31.17 -13.79
C ASP A 163 21.07 -30.10 -14.86
N GLY A 164 21.01 -28.82 -14.48
CA GLY A 164 21.25 -27.69 -15.39
C GLY A 164 20.04 -27.33 -16.24
N GLU A 165 18.90 -27.98 -16.07
CA GLU A 165 17.69 -27.69 -16.80
C GLU A 165 16.86 -26.59 -16.10
N PRO A 166 16.11 -25.73 -16.85
CA PRO A 166 15.24 -24.75 -16.25
C PRO A 166 14.11 -25.43 -15.46
N VAL A 167 13.81 -24.93 -14.27
CA VAL A 167 12.70 -25.41 -13.44
C VAL A 167 11.42 -24.67 -13.87
N PRO A 168 10.48 -25.35 -14.56
CA PRO A 168 9.27 -24.69 -15.05
C PRO A 168 8.39 -24.17 -13.91
N GLY A 169 7.92 -22.96 -14.05
CA GLY A 169 7.03 -22.31 -13.06
C GLY A 169 7.74 -21.85 -11.80
N VAL A 170 9.07 -21.71 -11.82
CA VAL A 170 9.84 -21.19 -10.69
C VAL A 170 10.83 -20.13 -11.18
N GLY A 171 10.80 -18.97 -10.57
CA GLY A 171 11.69 -17.86 -10.87
C GLY A 171 12.01 -16.98 -9.66
N GLU A 172 12.84 -15.98 -9.90
CA GLU A 172 13.17 -14.93 -8.91
C GLU A 172 12.93 -13.57 -9.53
N GLN A 173 12.44 -12.61 -8.75
CA GLN A 173 12.42 -11.20 -9.15
C GLN A 173 13.77 -10.55 -8.84
N ASP A 174 14.18 -9.61 -9.68
CA ASP A 174 15.33 -8.72 -9.47
C ASP A 174 14.99 -7.29 -9.90
N ASN A 175 15.86 -6.34 -9.58
CA ASN A 175 15.80 -4.94 -10.01
C ASN A 175 14.41 -4.29 -9.84
N ILE A 176 13.80 -4.46 -8.68
CA ILE A 176 12.48 -3.90 -8.40
C ILE A 176 12.56 -2.37 -8.29
N LEU A 177 11.83 -1.68 -9.17
CA LEU A 177 11.65 -0.23 -9.11
C LEU A 177 10.16 0.07 -9.02
N TYR A 178 9.74 0.63 -7.89
CA TYR A 178 8.34 0.90 -7.60
C TYR A 178 7.81 2.07 -8.42
N ASN A 179 6.57 1.95 -8.90
CA ASN A 179 5.83 3.02 -9.58
C ASN A 179 4.74 3.61 -8.66
N HIS A 180 3.95 2.77 -8.00
CA HIS A 180 2.87 3.19 -7.10
C HIS A 180 2.64 2.16 -5.99
N LEU A 181 1.84 2.55 -4.99
CA LEU A 181 1.27 1.66 -3.97
C LEU A 181 -0.25 1.70 -4.08
N ALA A 182 -0.87 0.59 -4.46
CA ALA A 182 -2.31 0.48 -4.56
C ALA A 182 -2.93 0.06 -3.23
N LEU A 183 -4.02 0.72 -2.82
CA LEU A 183 -4.95 0.22 -1.81
C LEU A 183 -5.93 -0.71 -2.50
N VAL A 184 -6.02 -1.96 -2.07
CA VAL A 184 -6.76 -3.03 -2.75
C VAL A 184 -7.64 -3.81 -1.79
N ASP A 185 -8.66 -4.50 -2.29
CA ASP A 185 -9.48 -5.42 -1.49
C ASP A 185 -8.67 -6.65 -1.06
N ARG A 186 -7.83 -7.17 -1.96
CA ARG A 186 -6.89 -8.26 -1.71
C ARG A 186 -5.57 -8.03 -2.42
N GLY A 187 -4.49 -8.00 -1.64
CA GLY A 187 -3.12 -7.86 -2.14
C GLY A 187 -2.42 -9.21 -2.27
N ARG A 188 -1.48 -9.33 -3.21
CA ARG A 188 -0.67 -10.56 -3.38
C ARG A 188 0.21 -10.87 -2.16
N CYS A 189 0.58 -9.87 -1.40
CA CYS A 189 1.29 -10.02 -0.13
C CYS A 189 0.39 -10.63 0.98
N GLY A 190 -0.93 -10.60 0.79
CA GLY A 190 -1.94 -11.03 1.75
C GLY A 190 -2.11 -10.04 2.90
N GLU A 191 -2.89 -10.43 3.90
CA GLU A 191 -3.21 -9.62 5.09
C GLU A 191 -1.98 -9.06 5.83
N LYS A 192 -0.80 -9.63 5.61
CA LYS A 192 0.45 -9.15 6.20
C LYS A 192 0.79 -7.74 5.70
N CYS A 193 0.55 -7.45 4.42
CA CYS A 193 0.74 -6.15 3.82
C CYS A 193 -0.57 -5.36 3.86
N SER A 194 -0.86 -4.77 5.02
CA SER A 194 -2.07 -3.98 5.21
C SER A 194 -1.87 -2.87 6.24
N ILE A 195 -2.68 -1.83 6.12
CA ILE A 195 -2.84 -0.77 7.10
C ILE A 195 -3.47 -1.37 8.36
N LYS A 196 -2.77 -1.30 9.49
CA LYS A 196 -3.23 -1.92 10.75
C LYS A 196 -4.18 -1.01 11.50
N ASP A 197 -5.05 -1.62 12.29
CA ASP A 197 -5.84 -0.92 13.29
C ASP A 197 -4.94 -0.44 14.43
N HIS A 198 -5.41 0.59 15.09
CA HIS A 198 -4.96 0.94 16.42
C HIS A 198 -5.07 -0.31 17.30
N LYS A 199 -4.00 -0.72 18.01
CA LYS A 199 -4.14 -1.73 19.06
C LYS A 199 -5.08 -1.16 20.11
N THR A 200 -6.35 -1.52 20.05
CA THR A 200 -7.24 -1.39 21.20
C THR A 200 -6.70 -2.37 22.23
N VAL A 201 -6.14 -1.83 23.30
CA VAL A 201 -5.93 -2.59 24.54
C VAL A 201 -7.34 -3.03 24.97
N ASP A 202 -7.60 -4.34 24.87
CA ASP A 202 -8.77 -5.04 25.39
C ASP A 202 -10.08 -4.22 25.48
N ALA A 203 -10.74 -4.02 24.35
CA ALA A 203 -12.16 -3.70 24.36
C ALA A 203 -12.95 -4.99 24.58
N ALA A 204 -13.77 -5.00 25.63
CA ALA A 204 -14.72 -6.07 25.92
C ALA A 204 -15.53 -6.46 24.66
N PRO A 205 -15.94 -7.72 24.50
CA PRO A 205 -16.65 -8.17 23.33
C PRO A 205 -17.91 -7.35 23.10
N ALA A 206 -18.04 -6.78 21.92
CA ALA A 206 -19.22 -6.04 21.49
C ALA A 206 -20.46 -6.94 21.59
N PRO A 207 -21.63 -6.39 21.98
CA PRO A 207 -22.87 -7.16 22.04
C PRO A 207 -23.19 -7.73 20.66
N LYS A 208 -23.56 -9.01 20.61
CA LYS A 208 -24.00 -9.69 19.39
C LYS A 208 -25.27 -9.06 18.88
N GLU A 209 -25.17 -8.22 17.86
CA GLU A 209 -26.34 -7.82 17.09
C GLU A 209 -26.80 -8.97 16.18
N THR A 210 -27.95 -9.55 16.52
CA THR A 210 -28.68 -10.47 15.64
C THR A 210 -29.44 -9.65 14.62
N GLY A 211 -28.75 -9.19 13.58
CA GLY A 211 -29.33 -8.56 12.41
C GLY A 211 -28.92 -9.32 11.16
N VAL A 212 -29.89 -9.72 10.34
CA VAL A 212 -29.64 -10.27 9.01
C VAL A 212 -29.01 -9.17 8.17
N VAL A 213 -27.69 -9.21 8.01
CA VAL A 213 -26.97 -8.33 7.10
C VAL A 213 -27.19 -8.90 5.70
N VAL A 214 -28.07 -8.25 4.94
CA VAL A 214 -28.05 -8.40 3.48
C VAL A 214 -26.74 -7.75 3.04
N ALA A 215 -25.76 -8.55 2.67
CA ALA A 215 -24.51 -8.10 2.10
C ALA A 215 -24.82 -7.48 0.73
N VAL A 216 -25.14 -6.20 0.71
CA VAL A 216 -25.09 -5.41 -0.52
C VAL A 216 -23.60 -5.31 -0.85
N ASP A 217 -23.22 -5.73 -2.05
CA ASP A 217 -21.85 -5.59 -2.53
C ASP A 217 -21.56 -4.09 -2.80
N PHE A 218 -21.37 -3.37 -1.71
CA PHE A 218 -21.14 -1.93 -1.65
C PHE A 218 -19.93 -1.49 -2.48
N TRP A 219 -18.96 -2.39 -2.64
CA TRP A 219 -17.73 -2.12 -3.35
C TRP A 219 -17.87 -2.23 -4.86
N SER A 220 -18.65 -3.18 -5.36
CA SER A 220 -18.91 -3.33 -6.79
C SER A 220 -19.70 -2.16 -7.36
N GLU A 221 -20.68 -1.63 -6.62
CA GLU A 221 -21.44 -0.45 -7.05
C GLU A 221 -20.58 0.83 -7.05
N ARG A 222 -19.64 0.98 -6.11
CA ARG A 222 -18.72 2.12 -6.09
C ARG A 222 -17.70 2.06 -7.22
N ARG A 223 -17.18 0.87 -7.51
CA ARG A 223 -16.28 0.64 -8.65
C ARG A 223 -16.98 0.99 -9.97
N ALA A 224 -18.23 0.59 -10.17
CA ALA A 224 -19.02 0.94 -11.34
C ALA A 224 -19.20 2.46 -11.49
N ARG A 225 -19.60 3.17 -10.43
CA ARG A 225 -19.74 4.64 -10.41
C ARG A 225 -18.43 5.39 -10.65
N ARG A 226 -17.31 4.82 -10.26
CA ARG A 226 -15.99 5.42 -10.48
C ARG A 226 -15.53 5.26 -11.91
N LEU A 227 -15.75 4.09 -12.52
CA LEU A 227 -15.45 3.86 -13.94
C LEU A 227 -16.29 4.75 -14.85
N GLU A 228 -17.55 5.02 -14.50
CA GLU A 228 -18.41 5.98 -15.21
C GLU A 228 -17.87 7.41 -15.17
N ARG A 229 -17.25 7.85 -14.06
CA ARG A 229 -16.66 9.20 -13.93
C ARG A 229 -15.32 9.36 -14.68
N LEU A 230 -14.64 8.28 -15.01
CA LEU A 230 -13.39 8.28 -15.76
C LEU A 230 -13.61 8.16 -17.28
N ALA A 231 -14.84 7.91 -17.71
CA ALA A 231 -15.21 7.76 -19.13
C ALA A 231 -15.65 9.09 -19.81
N PHE A 232 -15.48 10.23 -19.13
CA PHE A 232 -15.74 11.57 -19.66
C PHE A 232 -14.42 12.42 -19.60
#